data_f540f76570edb0e01b943890a0b8f542
#
_entry.id   f540f76570edb0e01b943890a0b8f542
#
_cell.length_a   1.000
_cell.length_b   1.000
_cell.length_c   1.000
_cell.angle_alpha   90.00
_cell.angle_beta   90.00
_cell.angle_gamma   90.00
#
_symmetry.space_group_name_H-M   'P 1'
#
loop_
_entity.id
_entity.type
_entity.pdbx_description
1 polymer ?
#
loop_
_entity_poly.entity_id
_entity_poly.type
_entity_poly.pdbx_seq_one_letter_code
_entity_poly.pdbx_strand_id
1 'polypeptide(L)'
;MRSRWPRRLAVGLGLGAGLLVITLAAAFLWYRQASLPLHEGTLRISGVQQPVEVRRDEAGVPHIRGATEADVLFALGFAHAQDRLWQMDFNRRLAQGRLSELAGPAGVDIDRFLRTLGVMQLAQRLVDEMDPETRSQLQAYVAGVNAAMRTRTGPLPPEFLLTRTPAPAPWTEQDSMAWGVMMALDLGQSWRDELARLLLAARFSKAEIDELRPDPSGVSFVAADYVELYRLMGLFAQKSALLEGATRLADLPSLGGFGIGSGIGSNNWVVAGSRSKSGQPLLANDPHLGLATPAVVYMASLHVTGAQGFKVFGGTMPGLPYVLFGRTAQVAWGFTNVEADGEDLYIERVRPDDPTQYQTPDGWAAFVTREEVIRVKGADDVRLTVRSTRHGPVLSDALTQFGPAPVEAKDSGAARAPRPQLASQYVLALRWAADEPGDTTMRAFRALNRAGSVADIEAALRDFTLIRQNVVFAQTGAPGRPSRIGWVAAGRMPLRKPESALRGQVPAPGWDVVNDWAGFLRYEQLPRVI
;
A
#
# COMPACT_ATOMS: atom_id res chain seq x y z
N MET A 1 -32.79 44.77 -52.52
CA MET A 1 -32.07 45.09 -51.26
C MET A 1 -31.76 43.80 -50.50
N ARG A 2 -30.53 43.29 -50.61
CA ARG A 2 -30.13 42.09 -49.85
C ARG A 2 -29.87 42.53 -48.40
N SER A 3 -30.63 41.98 -47.46
CA SER A 3 -30.56 42.25 -46.02
C SER A 3 -29.12 42.11 -45.50
N ARG A 4 -28.54 43.16 -44.92
CA ARG A 4 -27.22 43.20 -44.26
C ARG A 4 -27.26 42.60 -42.83
N TRP A 5 -28.42 42.15 -42.39
CA TRP A 5 -28.70 41.63 -41.05
C TRP A 5 -27.93 40.31 -40.73
N PRO A 6 -27.88 39.28 -41.60
CA PRO A 6 -27.19 38.05 -41.29
C PRO A 6 -25.67 38.23 -41.16
N ARG A 7 -25.07 39.17 -41.89
CA ARG A 7 -23.62 39.45 -41.73
C ARG A 7 -23.29 40.13 -40.41
N ARG A 8 -24.11 41.05 -39.93
CA ARG A 8 -23.89 41.70 -38.63
C ARG A 8 -24.10 40.74 -37.47
N LEU A 9 -25.03 39.80 -37.58
CA LEU A 9 -25.26 38.76 -36.60
C LEU A 9 -24.08 37.77 -36.56
N ALA A 10 -23.56 37.33 -37.71
CA ALA A 10 -22.39 36.46 -37.83
C ALA A 10 -21.11 37.11 -37.25
N VAL A 11 -20.89 38.41 -37.54
CA VAL A 11 -19.76 39.16 -36.96
C VAL A 11 -19.92 39.31 -35.43
N GLY A 12 -21.12 39.60 -34.93
CA GLY A 12 -21.39 39.69 -33.50
C GLY A 12 -21.17 38.37 -32.77
N LEU A 13 -21.65 37.26 -33.35
CA LEU A 13 -21.40 35.90 -32.82
C LEU A 13 -19.90 35.53 -32.85
N GLY A 14 -19.19 35.90 -33.94
CA GLY A 14 -17.75 35.66 -34.05
C GLY A 14 -16.94 36.44 -33.02
N LEU A 15 -17.29 37.72 -32.80
CA LEU A 15 -16.66 38.53 -31.75
C LEU A 15 -16.99 38.01 -30.34
N GLY A 16 -18.23 37.61 -30.10
CA GLY A 16 -18.64 36.97 -28.84
C GLY A 16 -17.89 35.67 -28.56
N ALA A 17 -17.76 34.79 -29.56
CA ALA A 17 -17.00 33.55 -29.46
C ALA A 17 -15.50 33.85 -29.24
N GLY A 18 -14.93 34.83 -29.95
CA GLY A 18 -13.54 35.24 -29.75
C GLY A 18 -13.27 35.76 -28.33
N LEU A 19 -14.17 36.62 -27.82
CA LEU A 19 -14.08 37.14 -26.45
C LEU A 19 -14.19 35.99 -25.40
N LEU A 20 -15.10 35.03 -25.62
CA LEU A 20 -15.26 33.88 -24.76
C LEU A 20 -13.97 33.03 -24.71
N VAL A 21 -13.38 32.75 -25.87
CA VAL A 21 -12.11 31.99 -25.97
C VAL A 21 -10.98 32.72 -25.24
N ILE A 22 -10.84 34.04 -25.43
CA ILE A 22 -9.83 34.85 -24.75
C ILE A 22 -10.06 34.82 -23.23
N THR A 23 -11.31 34.96 -22.78
CA THR A 23 -11.65 34.92 -21.35
C THR A 23 -11.34 33.55 -20.73
N LEU A 24 -11.71 32.47 -21.42
CA LEU A 24 -11.40 31.11 -20.96
C LEU A 24 -9.88 30.84 -20.92
N ALA A 25 -9.16 31.30 -21.93
CA ALA A 25 -7.69 31.17 -21.96
C ALA A 25 -7.04 31.98 -20.81
N ALA A 26 -7.49 33.21 -20.58
CA ALA A 26 -7.01 34.06 -19.48
C ALA A 26 -7.33 33.42 -18.11
N ALA A 27 -8.55 32.90 -17.92
CA ALA A 27 -8.96 32.22 -16.72
C ALA A 27 -8.12 30.92 -16.49
N PHE A 28 -7.85 30.17 -17.55
CA PHE A 28 -7.00 28.99 -17.50
C PHE A 28 -5.56 29.34 -17.11
N LEU A 29 -4.97 30.33 -17.73
CA LEU A 29 -3.61 30.79 -17.44
C LEU A 29 -3.49 31.32 -15.99
N TRP A 30 -4.48 32.11 -15.56
CA TRP A 30 -4.57 32.58 -14.18
C TRP A 30 -4.68 31.42 -13.21
N TYR A 31 -5.60 30.47 -13.45
CA TYR A 31 -5.79 29.32 -12.59
C TYR A 31 -4.51 28.46 -12.52
N ARG A 32 -3.90 28.18 -13.68
CA ARG A 32 -2.64 27.44 -13.77
C ARG A 32 -1.56 28.08 -12.89
N GLN A 33 -1.38 29.41 -13.00
CA GLN A 33 -0.36 30.11 -12.22
C GLN A 33 -0.72 30.20 -10.74
N ALA A 34 -1.96 30.47 -10.40
CA ALA A 34 -2.42 30.63 -9.03
C ALA A 34 -2.50 29.32 -8.25
N SER A 35 -2.64 28.17 -8.94
CA SER A 35 -2.66 26.83 -8.31
C SER A 35 -1.27 26.31 -7.99
N LEU A 36 -0.20 26.88 -8.55
CA LEU A 36 1.17 26.47 -8.26
C LEU A 36 1.55 26.78 -6.80
N PRO A 37 2.38 25.94 -6.19
CA PRO A 37 2.89 26.18 -4.86
C PRO A 37 3.86 27.37 -4.83
N LEU A 38 3.94 28.06 -3.70
CA LEU A 38 4.92 29.12 -3.47
C LEU A 38 6.27 28.48 -3.15
N HIS A 39 7.26 28.62 -4.03
CA HIS A 39 8.60 28.05 -3.86
C HIS A 39 9.63 29.04 -3.33
N GLU A 40 9.32 30.33 -3.29
CA GLU A 40 10.25 31.39 -2.87
C GLU A 40 9.60 32.29 -1.81
N GLY A 41 10.39 32.80 -0.89
CA GLY A 41 9.97 33.70 0.15
C GLY A 41 10.09 33.14 1.56
N THR A 42 9.56 33.89 2.52
CA THR A 42 9.55 33.51 3.94
C THR A 42 8.13 33.39 4.44
N LEU A 43 7.79 32.24 5.01
CA LEU A 43 6.50 31.98 5.62
C LEU A 43 6.65 31.95 7.16
N ARG A 44 5.75 32.65 7.86
CA ARG A 44 5.62 32.55 9.32
C ARG A 44 4.49 31.60 9.64
N ILE A 45 4.83 30.44 10.15
CA ILE A 45 3.89 29.33 10.36
C ILE A 45 3.98 28.89 11.83
N SER A 46 2.85 28.72 12.47
CA SER A 46 2.78 28.13 13.81
C SER A 46 3.08 26.64 13.76
N GLY A 47 3.81 26.12 14.77
CA GLY A 47 4.21 24.71 14.87
C GLY A 47 5.68 24.46 14.55
N VAL A 48 6.40 25.42 14.00
CA VAL A 48 7.86 25.42 13.84
C VAL A 48 8.48 26.11 15.06
N GLN A 49 9.43 25.46 15.72
CA GLN A 49 10.11 26.00 16.90
C GLN A 49 11.31 26.85 16.54
N GLN A 50 12.04 26.45 15.51
CA GLN A 50 13.25 27.11 15.01
C GLN A 50 13.12 27.33 13.51
N PRO A 51 13.81 28.35 12.94
CA PRO A 51 13.80 28.56 11.49
C PRO A 51 14.24 27.31 10.73
N VAL A 52 13.51 26.98 9.66
CA VAL A 52 13.84 25.91 8.73
C VAL A 52 14.05 26.50 7.34
N GLU A 53 15.14 26.12 6.71
CA GLU A 53 15.44 26.48 5.33
C GLU A 53 15.07 25.30 4.40
N VAL A 54 14.33 25.61 3.34
CA VAL A 54 14.01 24.67 2.27
C VAL A 54 14.57 25.23 0.96
N ARG A 55 15.59 24.59 0.43
CA ARG A 55 16.16 24.93 -0.89
C ARG A 55 15.80 23.84 -1.88
N ARG A 56 15.36 24.24 -3.06
CA ARG A 56 15.12 23.29 -4.16
C ARG A 56 16.28 23.37 -5.15
N ASP A 57 16.77 22.20 -5.58
CA ASP A 57 17.76 22.13 -6.65
C ASP A 57 17.10 22.22 -8.05
N GLU A 58 17.91 22.11 -9.10
CA GLU A 58 17.45 22.21 -10.50
C GLU A 58 16.42 21.11 -10.87
N ALA A 59 16.44 19.97 -10.18
CA ALA A 59 15.47 18.90 -10.33
C ALA A 59 14.21 19.10 -9.46
N GLY A 60 14.14 20.20 -8.69
CA GLY A 60 13.05 20.50 -7.78
C GLY A 60 13.10 19.72 -6.45
N VAL A 61 14.17 18.98 -6.18
CA VAL A 61 14.33 18.19 -4.95
C VAL A 61 14.53 19.13 -3.76
N PRO A 62 13.70 19.05 -2.69
CA PRO A 62 13.88 19.90 -1.52
C PRO A 62 15.03 19.41 -0.64
N HIS A 63 15.92 20.33 -0.30
CA HIS A 63 16.96 20.20 0.72
C HIS A 63 16.50 20.97 1.95
N ILE A 64 16.03 20.23 2.96
CA ILE A 64 15.43 20.75 4.18
C ILE A 64 16.48 20.78 5.28
N ARG A 65 16.72 21.95 5.86
CA ARG A 65 17.73 22.16 6.92
C ARG A 65 17.11 22.87 8.11
N GLY A 66 17.23 22.28 9.28
CA GLY A 66 16.71 22.83 10.54
C GLY A 66 17.56 22.42 11.73
N ALA A 67 17.33 23.06 12.88
CA ALA A 67 18.05 22.76 14.11
C ALA A 67 17.56 21.49 14.81
N THR A 68 16.25 21.22 14.71
CA THR A 68 15.61 20.06 15.36
C THR A 68 15.04 19.11 14.31
N GLU A 69 14.94 17.83 14.66
CA GLU A 69 14.31 16.84 13.79
C GLU A 69 12.82 17.12 13.60
N ALA A 70 12.12 17.52 14.66
CA ALA A 70 10.71 17.87 14.58
C ALA A 70 10.43 18.99 13.56
N ASP A 71 11.27 20.04 13.55
CA ASP A 71 11.14 21.13 12.57
C ASP A 71 11.44 20.66 11.14
N VAL A 72 12.45 19.78 10.96
CA VAL A 72 12.80 19.21 9.65
C VAL A 72 11.67 18.31 9.13
N LEU A 73 11.08 17.47 9.99
CA LEU A 73 9.95 16.62 9.62
C LEU A 73 8.67 17.42 9.37
N PHE A 74 8.44 18.49 10.14
CA PHE A 74 7.37 19.45 9.85
C PHE A 74 7.53 20.03 8.43
N ALA A 75 8.74 20.49 8.08
CA ALA A 75 9.00 21.06 6.77
C ALA A 75 8.91 20.02 5.64
N LEU A 76 9.25 18.74 5.90
CA LEU A 76 9.02 17.65 4.94
C LEU A 76 7.52 17.43 4.70
N GLY A 77 6.71 17.38 5.77
CA GLY A 77 5.25 17.27 5.66
C GLY A 77 4.64 18.44 4.90
N PHE A 78 5.14 19.65 5.17
CA PHE A 78 4.76 20.85 4.43
C PHE A 78 5.08 20.75 2.93
N ALA A 79 6.31 20.33 2.58
CA ALA A 79 6.74 20.17 1.19
C ALA A 79 5.94 19.09 0.45
N HIS A 80 5.68 17.94 1.10
CA HIS A 80 4.84 16.88 0.55
C HIS A 80 3.43 17.40 0.21
N ALA A 81 2.76 18.07 1.15
CA ALA A 81 1.43 18.61 0.91
C ALA A 81 1.42 19.78 -0.09
N GLN A 82 2.50 20.58 -0.10
CA GLN A 82 2.65 21.68 -1.07
C GLN A 82 2.68 21.15 -2.52
N ASP A 83 3.41 20.05 -2.75
CA ASP A 83 3.70 19.53 -4.08
C ASP A 83 2.78 18.39 -4.51
N ARG A 84 2.18 17.68 -3.57
CA ARG A 84 1.52 16.37 -3.79
C ARG A 84 0.14 16.26 -3.13
N LEU A 85 -0.53 17.39 -2.87
CA LEU A 85 -1.79 17.41 -2.09
C LEU A 85 -2.87 16.48 -2.66
N TRP A 86 -3.07 16.51 -4.00
CA TRP A 86 -4.03 15.61 -4.63
C TRP A 86 -3.65 14.15 -4.47
N GLN A 87 -2.40 13.80 -4.74
CA GLN A 87 -1.91 12.43 -4.58
C GLN A 87 -2.11 11.92 -3.15
N MET A 88 -1.82 12.76 -2.15
CA MET A 88 -2.03 12.42 -0.73
C MET A 88 -3.52 12.20 -0.43
N ASP A 89 -4.41 13.10 -0.87
CA ASP A 89 -5.85 12.95 -0.63
C ASP A 89 -6.44 11.74 -1.35
N PHE A 90 -5.99 11.46 -2.57
CA PHE A 90 -6.40 10.28 -3.32
C PHE A 90 -5.96 8.98 -2.63
N ASN A 91 -4.69 8.88 -2.22
CA ASN A 91 -4.14 7.73 -1.52
C ASN A 91 -4.85 7.49 -0.18
N ARG A 92 -5.15 8.57 0.56
CA ARG A 92 -5.94 8.51 1.78
C ARG A 92 -7.35 7.98 1.53
N ARG A 93 -8.05 8.47 0.50
CA ARG A 93 -9.39 7.99 0.14
C ARG A 93 -9.37 6.52 -0.25
N LEU A 94 -8.36 6.10 -1.00
CA LEU A 94 -8.17 4.70 -1.35
C LEU A 94 -8.01 3.86 -0.09
N ALA A 95 -7.08 4.21 0.80
CA ALA A 95 -6.84 3.48 2.06
C ALA A 95 -8.09 3.42 2.96
N GLN A 96 -8.90 4.49 2.97
CA GLN A 96 -10.16 4.56 3.70
C GLN A 96 -11.32 3.78 3.05
N GLY A 97 -11.12 3.16 1.87
CA GLY A 97 -12.20 2.54 1.11
C GLY A 97 -13.31 3.55 0.75
N ARG A 98 -12.90 4.70 0.19
CA ARG A 98 -13.76 5.83 -0.20
C ARG A 98 -13.58 6.25 -1.66
N LEU A 99 -13.08 5.34 -2.48
CA LEU A 99 -12.89 5.61 -3.90
C LEU A 99 -14.22 5.83 -4.63
N SER A 100 -15.29 5.16 -4.20
CA SER A 100 -16.65 5.31 -4.73
C SER A 100 -17.20 6.74 -4.61
N GLU A 101 -16.71 7.54 -3.65
CA GLU A 101 -17.05 8.97 -3.56
C GLU A 101 -16.53 9.78 -4.75
N LEU A 102 -15.50 9.28 -5.46
CA LEU A 102 -14.93 9.88 -6.66
C LEU A 102 -15.44 9.20 -7.93
N ALA A 103 -15.31 7.87 -7.99
CA ALA A 103 -15.51 7.04 -9.17
C ALA A 103 -16.94 6.47 -9.31
N GLY A 104 -17.81 6.74 -8.33
CA GLY A 104 -19.17 6.17 -8.31
C GLY A 104 -19.14 4.64 -8.19
N PRO A 105 -20.07 3.93 -8.85
CA PRO A 105 -20.20 2.47 -8.75
C PRO A 105 -18.92 1.68 -9.09
N ALA A 106 -18.04 2.23 -9.94
CA ALA A 106 -16.79 1.57 -10.33
C ALA A 106 -15.79 1.41 -9.17
N GLY A 107 -15.91 2.21 -8.10
CA GLY A 107 -15.06 2.12 -6.92
C GLY A 107 -15.54 1.13 -5.86
N VAL A 108 -16.77 0.63 -5.95
CA VAL A 108 -17.42 -0.10 -4.86
C VAL A 108 -16.69 -1.40 -4.50
N ASP A 109 -16.23 -2.17 -5.47
CA ASP A 109 -15.56 -3.46 -5.21
C ASP A 109 -14.23 -3.26 -4.48
N ILE A 110 -13.48 -2.22 -4.84
CA ILE A 110 -12.23 -1.87 -4.16
C ILE A 110 -12.51 -1.36 -2.74
N ASP A 111 -13.49 -0.47 -2.58
CA ASP A 111 -13.84 0.04 -1.26
C ASP A 111 -14.32 -1.09 -0.34
N ARG A 112 -15.13 -2.01 -0.86
CA ARG A 112 -15.56 -3.22 -0.13
C ARG A 112 -14.39 -4.06 0.33
N PHE A 113 -13.44 -4.33 -0.57
CA PHE A 113 -12.24 -5.11 -0.28
C PHE A 113 -11.40 -4.45 0.83
N LEU A 114 -11.06 -3.16 0.70
CA LEU A 114 -10.23 -2.45 1.66
C LEU A 114 -10.92 -2.27 3.04
N ARG A 115 -12.23 -2.06 3.04
CA ARG A 115 -13.01 -2.02 4.28
C ARG A 115 -13.12 -3.39 4.94
N THR A 116 -13.25 -4.46 4.15
CA THR A 116 -13.23 -5.83 4.68
C THR A 116 -11.90 -6.14 5.33
N LEU A 117 -10.78 -5.79 4.70
CA LEU A 117 -9.44 -5.94 5.28
C LEU A 117 -9.23 -5.11 6.57
N GLY A 118 -10.00 -4.05 6.76
CA GLY A 118 -9.87 -3.21 7.95
C GLY A 118 -8.63 -2.34 7.96
N VAL A 119 -8.20 -1.82 6.80
CA VAL A 119 -6.99 -0.97 6.66
C VAL A 119 -6.94 0.16 7.69
N MET A 120 -8.07 0.86 7.89
CA MET A 120 -8.13 1.97 8.84
C MET A 120 -8.06 1.51 10.31
N GLN A 121 -8.65 0.37 10.63
CA GLN A 121 -8.57 -0.20 11.99
C GLN A 121 -7.14 -0.64 12.32
N LEU A 122 -6.47 -1.28 11.36
CA LEU A 122 -5.05 -1.61 11.49
C LEU A 122 -4.19 -0.34 11.63
N ALA A 123 -4.41 0.66 10.79
CA ALA A 123 -3.68 1.93 10.85
C ALA A 123 -3.85 2.63 12.22
N GLN A 124 -5.07 2.60 12.80
CA GLN A 124 -5.30 3.17 14.13
C GLN A 124 -4.53 2.39 15.21
N ARG A 125 -4.56 1.07 15.17
CA ARG A 125 -3.80 0.24 16.11
C ARG A 125 -2.29 0.53 16.02
N LEU A 126 -1.74 0.67 14.80
CA LEU A 126 -0.32 1.04 14.62
C LEU A 126 0.03 2.40 15.25
N VAL A 127 -0.90 3.38 15.21
CA VAL A 127 -0.73 4.67 15.91
C VAL A 127 -0.78 4.49 17.42
N ASP A 128 -1.71 3.68 17.92
CA ASP A 128 -1.92 3.49 19.36
C ASP A 128 -0.76 2.72 20.03
N GLU A 129 -0.15 1.77 19.30
CA GLU A 129 0.99 0.97 19.75
C GLU A 129 2.35 1.65 19.54
N MET A 130 2.39 2.80 18.83
CA MET A 130 3.64 3.49 18.51
C MET A 130 4.32 4.07 19.75
N ASP A 131 5.64 3.90 19.83
CA ASP A 131 6.42 4.50 20.91
C ASP A 131 6.32 6.05 20.90
N PRO A 132 6.39 6.70 22.09
CA PRO A 132 6.11 8.13 22.23
C PRO A 132 7.03 9.03 21.38
N GLU A 133 8.29 8.64 21.18
CA GLU A 133 9.24 9.45 20.41
C GLU A 133 8.94 9.37 18.92
N THR A 134 8.72 8.18 18.37
CA THR A 134 8.33 7.99 16.97
C THR A 134 6.99 8.67 16.69
N ARG A 135 6.04 8.55 17.61
CA ARG A 135 4.74 9.21 17.49
C ARG A 135 4.85 10.74 17.47
N SER A 136 5.69 11.32 18.35
CA SER A 136 5.93 12.77 18.36
C SER A 136 6.48 13.29 17.04
N GLN A 137 7.35 12.51 16.39
CA GLN A 137 7.90 12.86 15.07
C GLN A 137 6.85 12.75 13.96
N LEU A 138 6.00 11.72 13.99
CA LEU A 138 4.86 11.60 13.09
C LEU A 138 3.91 12.79 13.25
N GLN A 139 3.65 13.23 14.50
CA GLN A 139 2.83 14.42 14.78
C GLN A 139 3.44 15.69 14.21
N ALA A 140 4.75 15.87 14.29
CA ALA A 140 5.43 17.02 13.70
C ALA A 140 5.26 17.03 12.16
N TYR A 141 5.41 15.88 11.51
CA TYR A 141 5.16 15.73 10.08
C TYR A 141 3.71 16.05 9.71
N VAL A 142 2.74 15.49 10.43
CA VAL A 142 1.30 15.73 10.25
C VAL A 142 0.95 17.22 10.43
N ALA A 143 1.56 17.87 11.41
CA ALA A 143 1.39 19.31 11.63
C ALA A 143 1.88 20.13 10.44
N GLY A 144 3.00 19.71 9.81
CA GLY A 144 3.54 20.31 8.58
C GLY A 144 2.61 20.15 7.39
N VAL A 145 2.06 18.95 7.16
CA VAL A 145 1.05 18.69 6.11
C VAL A 145 -0.14 19.63 6.29
N ASN A 146 -0.67 19.70 7.50
CA ASN A 146 -1.82 20.55 7.81
C ASN A 146 -1.49 22.05 7.72
N ALA A 147 -0.26 22.44 8.03
CA ALA A 147 0.18 23.82 7.86
C ALA A 147 0.19 24.23 6.39
N ALA A 148 0.68 23.38 5.48
CA ALA A 148 0.65 23.64 4.04
C ALA A 148 -0.79 23.83 3.52
N MET A 149 -1.72 23.00 3.97
CA MET A 149 -3.14 23.15 3.60
C MET A 149 -3.75 24.47 4.11
N ARG A 150 -3.45 24.86 5.35
CA ARG A 150 -4.01 26.10 5.95
C ARG A 150 -3.41 27.38 5.35
N THR A 151 -2.14 27.34 4.98
CA THR A 151 -1.43 28.54 4.45
C THR A 151 -1.57 28.71 2.95
N ARG A 152 -2.22 27.78 2.27
CA ARG A 152 -2.49 27.88 0.85
C ARG A 152 -3.45 29.04 0.56
N THR A 153 -3.00 30.00 -0.26
CA THR A 153 -3.79 31.17 -0.65
C THR A 153 -4.41 31.04 -2.05
N GLY A 154 -3.90 30.15 -2.88
CA GLY A 154 -4.38 29.90 -4.24
C GLY A 154 -5.46 28.80 -4.31
N PRO A 155 -6.06 28.61 -5.49
CA PRO A 155 -7.01 27.53 -5.73
C PRO A 155 -6.35 26.16 -5.51
N LEU A 156 -7.16 25.16 -5.23
CA LEU A 156 -6.68 23.76 -5.11
C LEU A 156 -6.11 23.28 -6.46
N PRO A 157 -5.27 22.23 -6.45
CA PRO A 157 -4.83 21.54 -7.67
C PRO A 157 -6.00 21.17 -8.59
N PRO A 158 -5.79 21.17 -9.92
CA PRO A 158 -6.88 21.02 -10.91
C PRO A 158 -7.67 19.71 -10.77
N GLU A 159 -7.07 18.68 -10.21
CA GLU A 159 -7.72 17.38 -9.99
C GLU A 159 -8.94 17.50 -9.06
N PHE A 160 -8.87 18.36 -8.04
CA PHE A 160 -10.02 18.62 -7.16
C PHE A 160 -11.20 19.24 -7.93
N LEU A 161 -10.91 20.14 -8.88
CA LEU A 161 -11.94 20.74 -9.73
C LEU A 161 -12.51 19.70 -10.71
N LEU A 162 -11.66 18.93 -11.39
CA LEU A 162 -12.05 17.94 -12.39
C LEU A 162 -12.91 16.82 -11.77
N THR A 163 -12.56 16.37 -10.58
CA THR A 163 -13.33 15.35 -9.86
C THR A 163 -14.50 15.91 -9.06
N ARG A 164 -14.61 17.23 -8.97
CA ARG A 164 -15.58 17.96 -8.13
C ARG A 164 -15.47 17.56 -6.67
N THR A 165 -14.24 17.38 -6.20
CA THR A 165 -13.95 16.98 -4.83
C THR A 165 -13.78 18.24 -3.96
N PRO A 166 -14.36 18.28 -2.76
CA PRO A 166 -14.17 19.38 -1.82
C PRO A 166 -12.72 19.44 -1.33
N ALA A 167 -12.36 20.55 -0.67
CA ALA A 167 -11.07 20.67 -0.01
C ALA A 167 -10.84 19.49 0.95
N PRO A 168 -9.61 18.95 1.01
CA PRO A 168 -9.31 17.81 1.84
C PRO A 168 -9.48 18.14 3.32
N ALA A 169 -9.99 17.18 4.10
CA ALA A 169 -10.02 17.26 5.55
C ALA A 169 -8.58 17.32 6.11
N PRO A 170 -8.36 17.80 7.33
CA PRO A 170 -7.05 17.74 7.97
C PRO A 170 -6.46 16.35 7.92
N TRP A 171 -5.16 16.26 7.68
CA TRP A 171 -4.39 15.03 7.70
C TRP A 171 -4.21 14.52 9.13
N THR A 172 -4.26 13.22 9.34
CA THR A 172 -4.11 12.58 10.65
C THR A 172 -2.91 11.62 10.70
N GLU A 173 -2.49 11.23 11.90
CA GLU A 173 -1.50 10.16 12.11
C GLU A 173 -1.98 8.86 11.47
N GLN A 174 -3.27 8.56 11.63
CA GLN A 174 -3.92 7.38 11.05
C GLN A 174 -3.85 7.38 9.52
N ASP A 175 -4.02 8.53 8.85
CA ASP A 175 -3.90 8.63 7.38
C ASP A 175 -2.49 8.25 6.91
N SER A 176 -1.46 8.67 7.66
CA SER A 176 -0.07 8.29 7.38
C SER A 176 0.15 6.78 7.54
N MET A 177 -0.32 6.21 8.65
CA MET A 177 -0.18 4.77 8.89
C MET A 177 -1.01 3.93 7.92
N ALA A 178 -2.19 4.40 7.52
CA ALA A 178 -3.01 3.75 6.51
C ALA A 178 -2.28 3.64 5.15
N TRP A 179 -1.51 4.66 4.79
CA TRP A 179 -0.67 4.59 3.58
C TRP A 179 0.46 3.54 3.72
N GLY A 180 1.08 3.41 4.91
CA GLY A 180 2.04 2.34 5.22
C GLY A 180 1.41 0.95 5.10
N VAL A 181 0.19 0.76 5.61
CA VAL A 181 -0.59 -0.48 5.49
C VAL A 181 -0.91 -0.80 4.03
N MET A 182 -1.28 0.21 3.22
CA MET A 182 -1.51 0.03 1.79
C MET A 182 -0.26 -0.44 1.05
N MET A 183 0.92 0.08 1.41
CA MET A 183 2.20 -0.40 0.86
C MET A 183 2.50 -1.84 1.29
N ALA A 184 2.19 -2.21 2.53
CA ALA A 184 2.33 -3.60 2.99
C ALA A 184 1.39 -4.56 2.26
N LEU A 185 0.17 -4.12 1.95
CA LEU A 185 -0.81 -4.88 1.16
C LEU A 185 -0.36 -5.07 -0.29
N ASP A 186 0.18 -4.01 -0.89
CA ASP A 186 0.64 -4.04 -2.29
C ASP A 186 1.86 -4.94 -2.48
N LEU A 187 2.78 -4.92 -1.53
CA LEU A 187 4.03 -5.70 -1.56
C LEU A 187 3.87 -7.11 -0.96
N GLY A 188 2.72 -7.39 -0.36
CA GLY A 188 2.37 -8.76 0.12
C GLY A 188 1.52 -9.51 -0.84
N GLN A 189 0.89 -10.23 -1.19
CA GLN A 189 -0.04 -10.84 -2.17
C GLN A 189 0.11 -12.35 -2.31
N SER A 190 0.81 -13.01 -1.34
CA SER A 190 0.94 -14.47 -1.36
C SER A 190 -0.43 -15.20 -1.30
N TRP A 191 -1.42 -14.62 -0.62
CA TRP A 191 -2.79 -15.14 -0.58
C TRP A 191 -3.43 -15.30 -1.98
N ARG A 192 -2.98 -14.53 -3.00
CA ARG A 192 -3.49 -14.65 -4.36
C ARG A 192 -3.07 -15.94 -5.03
N ASP A 193 -1.88 -16.44 -4.71
CA ASP A 193 -1.40 -17.73 -5.21
C ASP A 193 -2.15 -18.89 -4.59
N GLU A 194 -2.46 -18.80 -3.29
CA GLU A 194 -3.32 -19.78 -2.64
C GLU A 194 -4.74 -19.79 -3.22
N LEU A 195 -5.32 -18.58 -3.41
CA LEU A 195 -6.63 -18.45 -4.05
C LEU A 195 -6.63 -18.99 -5.47
N ALA A 196 -5.55 -18.75 -6.23
CA ALA A 196 -5.40 -19.30 -7.57
C ALA A 196 -5.38 -20.83 -7.58
N ARG A 197 -4.61 -21.45 -6.65
CA ARG A 197 -4.59 -22.93 -6.51
C ARG A 197 -5.95 -23.48 -6.08
N LEU A 198 -6.66 -22.78 -5.19
CA LEU A 198 -8.03 -23.14 -4.82
C LEU A 198 -8.97 -23.15 -6.03
N LEU A 199 -8.94 -22.09 -6.83
CA LEU A 199 -9.79 -21.97 -8.03
C LEU A 199 -9.45 -23.03 -9.07
N LEU A 200 -8.18 -23.35 -9.25
CA LEU A 200 -7.72 -24.42 -10.13
C LEU A 200 -8.14 -25.81 -9.62
N ALA A 201 -8.11 -26.03 -8.30
CA ALA A 201 -8.50 -27.30 -7.68
C ALA A 201 -9.98 -27.68 -7.92
N ALA A 202 -10.80 -26.72 -8.27
CA ALA A 202 -12.16 -26.97 -8.68
C ALA A 202 -12.28 -27.72 -10.02
N ARG A 203 -11.21 -27.76 -10.82
CA ARG A 203 -11.19 -28.28 -12.20
C ARG A 203 -10.12 -29.32 -12.45
N PHE A 204 -8.93 -29.04 -11.95
CA PHE A 204 -7.71 -29.77 -12.26
C PHE A 204 -7.31 -30.66 -11.09
N SER A 205 -6.64 -31.75 -11.38
CA SER A 205 -5.94 -32.55 -10.38
C SER A 205 -4.73 -31.79 -9.84
N LYS A 206 -4.23 -32.21 -8.69
CA LYS A 206 -3.00 -31.62 -8.12
C LYS A 206 -1.82 -31.69 -9.10
N ALA A 207 -1.65 -32.81 -9.83
CA ALA A 207 -0.57 -32.96 -10.81
C ALA A 207 -0.66 -31.94 -11.94
N GLU A 208 -1.86 -31.69 -12.48
CA GLU A 208 -2.06 -30.68 -13.52
C GLU A 208 -1.82 -29.26 -12.99
N ILE A 209 -2.18 -28.98 -11.73
CA ILE A 209 -1.93 -27.66 -11.10
C ILE A 209 -0.42 -27.45 -10.88
N ASP A 210 0.31 -28.48 -10.43
CA ASP A 210 1.75 -28.41 -10.22
C ASP A 210 2.49 -28.20 -11.57
N GLU A 211 1.97 -28.73 -12.68
CA GLU A 211 2.50 -28.48 -14.03
C GLU A 211 2.21 -27.05 -14.51
N LEU A 212 0.99 -26.55 -14.28
CA LEU A 212 0.58 -25.18 -14.66
C LEU A 212 1.26 -24.08 -13.82
N ARG A 213 1.60 -24.39 -12.58
CA ARG A 213 2.23 -23.50 -11.61
C ARG A 213 3.40 -24.20 -10.92
N PRO A 214 4.47 -24.50 -11.66
CA PRO A 214 5.62 -25.16 -11.09
C PRO A 214 6.30 -24.29 -10.03
N ASP A 215 6.79 -24.94 -8.99
CA ASP A 215 7.70 -24.29 -8.06
C ASP A 215 9.01 -23.94 -8.78
N PRO A 216 9.52 -22.71 -8.65
CA PRO A 216 10.85 -22.36 -9.17
C PRO A 216 11.98 -23.26 -8.68
N SER A 217 11.85 -23.90 -7.51
CA SER A 217 12.82 -24.87 -6.98
C SER A 217 12.70 -26.27 -7.58
N GLY A 218 11.64 -26.54 -8.37
CA GLY A 218 11.35 -27.86 -8.96
C GLY A 218 10.83 -28.90 -7.95
N VAL A 219 10.53 -28.49 -6.72
CA VAL A 219 9.95 -29.35 -5.68
C VAL A 219 8.50 -28.99 -5.48
N SER A 220 7.57 -29.95 -5.45
CA SER A 220 6.18 -29.65 -5.11
C SER A 220 6.09 -29.06 -3.71
N PHE A 221 5.57 -27.82 -3.60
CA PHE A 221 5.40 -27.11 -2.32
C PHE A 221 4.50 -27.88 -1.34
N VAL A 222 3.47 -28.54 -1.85
CA VAL A 222 2.46 -29.23 -1.06
C VAL A 222 2.50 -30.72 -1.38
N ALA A 223 3.00 -31.53 -0.45
CA ALA A 223 3.04 -32.99 -0.61
C ALA A 223 1.63 -33.63 -0.55
N ALA A 224 0.71 -33.04 0.23
CA ALA A 224 -0.66 -33.52 0.38
C ALA A 224 -1.50 -33.28 -0.87
N ASP A 225 -2.40 -34.20 -1.18
CA ASP A 225 -3.41 -33.98 -2.21
C ASP A 225 -4.55 -33.09 -1.67
N TYR A 226 -4.31 -31.78 -1.76
CA TYR A 226 -5.31 -30.77 -1.33
C TYR A 226 -6.54 -30.74 -2.24
N VAL A 227 -6.43 -31.16 -3.49
CA VAL A 227 -7.57 -31.22 -4.41
C VAL A 227 -8.54 -32.30 -3.93
N GLU A 228 -8.03 -33.47 -3.54
CA GLU A 228 -8.85 -34.53 -2.95
C GLU A 228 -9.43 -34.09 -1.61
N LEU A 229 -8.65 -33.40 -0.78
CA LEU A 229 -9.16 -32.82 0.47
C LEU A 229 -10.36 -31.90 0.22
N TYR A 230 -10.27 -30.97 -0.71
CA TYR A 230 -11.35 -30.04 -1.04
C TYR A 230 -12.58 -30.76 -1.62
N ARG A 231 -12.37 -31.80 -2.39
CA ARG A 231 -13.43 -32.66 -2.92
C ARG A 231 -14.16 -33.39 -1.80
N LEU A 232 -13.44 -34.00 -0.86
CA LEU A 232 -14.00 -34.70 0.29
C LEU A 232 -14.76 -33.75 1.24
N MET A 233 -14.30 -32.51 1.37
CA MET A 233 -15.01 -31.48 2.13
C MET A 233 -16.30 -31.01 1.43
N GLY A 234 -16.47 -31.28 0.14
CA GLY A 234 -17.55 -30.71 -0.65
C GLY A 234 -17.44 -29.18 -0.74
N LEU A 235 -16.20 -28.67 -0.90
CA LEU A 235 -15.91 -27.23 -0.84
C LEU A 235 -16.61 -26.42 -1.94
N PHE A 236 -16.90 -27.06 -3.08
CA PHE A 236 -17.52 -26.39 -4.23
C PHE A 236 -18.97 -26.82 -4.41
N ALA A 237 -19.86 -25.84 -4.53
CA ALA A 237 -21.31 -26.10 -4.58
C ALA A 237 -21.77 -26.80 -5.87
N GLN A 238 -21.09 -26.60 -7.00
CA GLN A 238 -21.42 -27.21 -8.29
C GLN A 238 -20.18 -27.30 -9.19
N LYS A 239 -19.95 -28.46 -9.82
CA LYS A 239 -18.85 -28.69 -10.76
C LYS A 239 -18.98 -27.88 -12.07
N SER A 240 -20.19 -27.61 -12.56
CA SER A 240 -20.46 -27.00 -13.86
C SER A 240 -20.28 -25.47 -13.89
N ALA A 241 -20.50 -24.78 -12.78
CA ALA A 241 -20.32 -23.34 -12.68
C ALA A 241 -18.85 -22.90 -12.67
N LEU A 242 -17.95 -23.85 -12.51
CA LEU A 242 -16.51 -23.61 -12.33
C LEU A 242 -15.76 -23.45 -13.66
N LEU A 243 -16.36 -23.94 -14.79
CA LEU A 243 -15.68 -24.03 -16.07
C LEU A 243 -15.36 -22.67 -16.72
N GLU A 244 -16.08 -21.61 -16.40
CA GLU A 244 -15.92 -20.29 -17.01
C GLU A 244 -15.27 -19.23 -16.10
N GLY A 245 -15.22 -19.47 -14.78
CA GLY A 245 -14.70 -18.51 -13.79
C GLY A 245 -13.19 -18.49 -13.62
N ALA A 246 -12.47 -19.59 -13.98
CA ALA A 246 -11.00 -19.67 -13.81
C ALA A 246 -10.21 -18.78 -14.77
N THR A 247 -10.86 -18.22 -15.80
CA THR A 247 -10.23 -17.28 -16.74
C THR A 247 -10.03 -15.87 -16.18
N ARG A 248 -10.48 -15.59 -14.94
CA ARG A 248 -10.49 -14.24 -14.38
C ARG A 248 -9.78 -14.07 -13.04
N LEU A 249 -8.62 -14.70 -12.86
CA LEU A 249 -7.65 -14.27 -11.85
C LEU A 249 -7.25 -12.80 -12.03
N ALA A 250 -7.40 -12.28 -13.26
CA ALA A 250 -7.22 -10.86 -13.57
C ALA A 250 -8.31 -9.94 -12.97
N ASP A 251 -9.48 -10.49 -12.60
CA ASP A 251 -10.58 -9.72 -12.00
C ASP A 251 -10.46 -9.60 -10.45
N LEU A 252 -9.39 -10.14 -9.85
CA LEU A 252 -9.08 -9.86 -8.45
C LEU A 252 -8.85 -8.35 -8.31
N PRO A 253 -9.34 -7.72 -7.22
CA PRO A 253 -9.11 -6.31 -6.99
C PRO A 253 -7.62 -6.01 -7.14
N SER A 254 -7.25 -5.41 -8.27
CA SER A 254 -5.88 -4.98 -8.54
C SER A 254 -5.77 -3.51 -8.18
N LEU A 255 -4.86 -3.18 -7.30
CA LEU A 255 -4.51 -1.81 -6.98
C LEU A 255 -3.62 -1.20 -8.09
N GLY A 256 -3.17 -2.01 -9.06
CA GLY A 256 -2.28 -1.62 -10.15
C GLY A 256 -2.81 -0.50 -11.05
N GLY A 257 -4.14 -0.40 -11.23
CA GLY A 257 -4.78 0.71 -11.94
C GLY A 257 -4.61 2.08 -11.27
N PHE A 258 -4.17 2.11 -10.00
CA PHE A 258 -3.93 3.32 -9.22
C PHE A 258 -2.44 3.61 -8.99
N GLY A 259 -1.56 2.97 -9.77
CA GLY A 259 -0.11 3.11 -9.62
C GLY A 259 0.49 2.28 -8.49
N ILE A 260 -0.33 1.40 -7.88
CA ILE A 260 0.05 0.47 -6.82
C ILE A 260 -0.04 -0.94 -7.42
N GLY A 261 0.97 -1.78 -7.24
CA GLY A 261 0.93 -3.22 -7.58
C GLY A 261 0.97 -3.59 -9.06
N SER A 262 1.32 -2.68 -9.95
CA SER A 262 1.56 -3.01 -11.37
C SER A 262 3.05 -3.15 -11.72
N GLY A 263 3.92 -3.18 -10.72
CA GLY A 263 5.35 -3.35 -10.89
C GLY A 263 5.69 -4.77 -11.32
N ILE A 264 6.61 -4.90 -12.28
CA ILE A 264 7.09 -6.18 -12.81
C ILE A 264 8.24 -6.75 -11.95
N GLY A 265 8.44 -6.22 -10.77
CA GLY A 265 9.53 -6.56 -9.86
C GLY A 265 10.37 -5.33 -9.49
N SER A 266 11.48 -5.55 -8.83
CA SER A 266 12.44 -4.50 -8.47
C SER A 266 13.85 -5.08 -8.48
N ASN A 267 14.87 -4.24 -8.70
CA ASN A 267 16.26 -4.67 -8.63
C ASN A 267 17.01 -3.86 -7.58
N ASN A 268 17.81 -4.54 -6.79
CA ASN A 268 18.87 -3.91 -6.01
C ASN A 268 20.14 -4.76 -6.06
N TRP A 269 21.27 -4.12 -5.90
CA TRP A 269 22.56 -4.78 -5.80
C TRP A 269 23.58 -3.91 -5.10
N VAL A 270 24.56 -4.56 -4.51
CA VAL A 270 25.67 -3.92 -3.83
C VAL A 270 26.98 -4.60 -4.20
N VAL A 271 28.02 -3.81 -4.42
CA VAL A 271 29.37 -4.27 -4.78
C VAL A 271 30.35 -3.82 -3.72
N ALA A 272 31.15 -4.75 -3.21
CA ALA A 272 32.19 -4.44 -2.22
C ALA A 272 33.24 -3.48 -2.77
N GLY A 273 33.80 -2.64 -1.91
CA GLY A 273 34.84 -1.69 -2.28
C GLY A 273 36.10 -2.33 -2.88
N SER A 274 36.42 -3.56 -2.47
CA SER A 274 37.53 -4.33 -3.05
C SER A 274 37.34 -4.67 -4.55
N ARG A 275 36.13 -4.56 -5.06
CA ARG A 275 35.79 -4.80 -6.48
C ARG A 275 35.48 -3.52 -7.25
N SER A 276 35.59 -2.35 -6.63
CA SER A 276 35.37 -1.05 -7.27
C SER A 276 36.68 -0.31 -7.52
N LYS A 277 36.74 0.49 -8.57
CA LYS A 277 37.89 1.33 -8.89
C LYS A 277 38.22 2.37 -7.78
N SER A 278 37.17 2.84 -7.09
CA SER A 278 37.31 3.85 -6.03
C SER A 278 37.75 3.26 -4.68
N GLY A 279 37.74 1.94 -4.52
CA GLY A 279 37.91 1.29 -3.22
C GLY A 279 36.72 1.46 -2.28
N GLN A 280 35.64 2.13 -2.74
CA GLN A 280 34.41 2.33 -1.98
C GLN A 280 33.28 1.43 -2.52
N PRO A 281 32.32 1.03 -1.70
CA PRO A 281 31.22 0.20 -2.17
C PRO A 281 30.31 0.96 -3.13
N LEU A 282 29.65 0.22 -4.01
CA LEU A 282 28.61 0.73 -4.91
C LEU A 282 27.29 0.08 -4.54
N LEU A 283 26.21 0.86 -4.51
CA LEU A 283 24.86 0.38 -4.30
C LEU A 283 23.94 0.99 -5.36
N ALA A 284 23.10 0.16 -5.95
CA ALA A 284 21.98 0.59 -6.77
C ALA A 284 20.67 0.02 -6.24
N ASN A 285 19.60 0.79 -6.38
CA ASN A 285 18.25 0.39 -6.05
C ASN A 285 17.30 0.96 -7.10
N ASP A 286 16.54 0.09 -7.72
CA ASP A 286 15.63 0.38 -8.82
C ASP A 286 14.26 -0.27 -8.55
N PRO A 287 13.40 0.40 -7.75
CA PRO A 287 12.06 -0.10 -7.47
C PRO A 287 11.16 0.09 -8.69
N HIS A 288 10.70 -1.01 -9.28
CA HIS A 288 9.77 -1.02 -10.39
C HIS A 288 8.32 -0.96 -9.88
N LEU A 289 7.95 0.19 -9.36
CA LEU A 289 6.57 0.50 -8.99
C LEU A 289 5.77 0.90 -10.23
N GLY A 290 4.44 0.86 -10.14
CA GLY A 290 3.57 1.27 -11.25
C GLY A 290 3.90 2.69 -11.74
N LEU A 291 3.91 2.87 -13.08
CA LEU A 291 4.14 4.19 -13.67
C LEU A 291 2.93 5.09 -13.40
N ALA A 292 3.16 6.14 -12.63
CA ALA A 292 2.15 7.14 -12.29
C ALA A 292 2.72 8.56 -12.40
N THR A 293 1.85 9.52 -12.65
CA THR A 293 2.19 10.93 -12.61
C THR A 293 1.21 11.64 -11.66
N PRO A 294 1.70 12.16 -10.54
CA PRO A 294 3.08 12.13 -10.06
C PRO A 294 3.53 10.73 -9.60
N ALA A 295 4.86 10.47 -9.62
CA ALA A 295 5.44 9.21 -9.13
C ALA A 295 5.17 9.01 -7.63
N VAL A 296 5.14 7.74 -7.19
CA VAL A 296 4.94 7.38 -5.77
C VAL A 296 6.08 7.93 -4.91
N VAL A 297 7.31 7.85 -5.41
CA VAL A 297 8.51 8.32 -4.70
C VAL A 297 8.70 9.83 -4.87
N TYR A 298 9.06 10.49 -3.78
CA TYR A 298 9.42 11.88 -3.70
C TYR A 298 10.83 12.01 -3.11
N MET A 299 11.79 12.55 -3.87
CA MET A 299 13.17 12.71 -3.39
C MET A 299 13.27 13.88 -2.42
N ALA A 300 14.01 13.69 -1.32
CA ALA A 300 14.28 14.76 -0.36
C ALA A 300 15.65 14.60 0.31
N SER A 301 16.21 15.71 0.78
CA SER A 301 17.38 15.75 1.66
C SER A 301 16.98 16.38 2.99
N LEU A 302 17.20 15.66 4.09
CA LEU A 302 16.90 16.10 5.44
C LEU A 302 18.22 16.35 6.18
N HIS A 303 18.39 17.53 6.76
CA HIS A 303 19.60 17.92 7.48
C HIS A 303 19.22 18.54 8.83
N VAL A 304 19.40 17.79 9.89
CA VAL A 304 19.30 18.25 11.28
C VAL A 304 20.67 18.73 11.72
N THR A 305 20.79 19.99 12.17
CA THR A 305 22.08 20.63 12.49
C THR A 305 22.37 20.73 14.00
N GLY A 306 21.42 20.34 14.87
CA GLY A 306 21.57 20.36 16.33
C GLY A 306 22.61 19.35 16.85
N ALA A 307 22.72 19.23 18.17
CA ALA A 307 23.73 18.40 18.86
C ALA A 307 23.67 16.90 18.47
N GLN A 308 22.50 16.40 18.09
CA GLN A 308 22.29 15.04 17.55
C GLN A 308 22.04 15.10 16.04
N GLY A 309 22.75 15.97 15.35
CA GLY A 309 22.55 16.24 13.94
C GLY A 309 22.84 15.05 13.05
N PHE A 310 22.06 14.92 11.99
CA PHE A 310 22.24 13.93 10.94
C PHE A 310 21.89 14.52 9.58
N LYS A 311 22.37 13.89 8.54
CA LYS A 311 21.98 14.21 7.16
C LYS A 311 21.64 12.93 6.43
N VAL A 312 20.45 12.90 5.85
CA VAL A 312 19.96 11.79 5.03
C VAL A 312 19.42 12.32 3.72
N PHE A 313 19.61 11.56 2.64
CA PHE A 313 19.11 11.85 1.31
C PHE A 313 18.53 10.59 0.69
N GLY A 314 17.38 10.69 0.04
CA GLY A 314 16.80 9.56 -0.67
C GLY A 314 15.33 9.73 -1.00
N GLY A 315 14.68 8.59 -1.28
CA GLY A 315 13.28 8.50 -1.58
C GLY A 315 12.41 8.52 -0.33
N THR A 316 11.46 9.45 -0.32
CA THR A 316 10.37 9.53 0.65
C THR A 316 9.06 9.19 -0.05
N MET A 317 7.99 9.00 0.70
CA MET A 317 6.64 8.88 0.15
C MET A 317 5.73 9.94 0.76
N PRO A 318 5.04 10.78 -0.07
CA PRO A 318 4.06 11.74 0.44
C PRO A 318 3.01 11.04 1.30
N GLY A 319 2.94 11.43 2.57
CA GLY A 319 2.16 10.77 3.61
C GLY A 319 3.00 10.15 4.74
N LEU A 320 4.30 9.90 4.53
CA LEU A 320 5.22 9.30 5.51
C LEU A 320 6.39 10.23 5.85
N PRO A 321 6.89 10.23 7.12
CA PRO A 321 7.84 11.24 7.61
C PRO A 321 9.32 10.97 7.33
N TYR A 322 9.72 9.80 6.77
CA TYR A 322 11.11 9.39 6.67
C TYR A 322 11.60 9.15 5.25
N VAL A 323 12.92 9.21 5.05
CA VAL A 323 13.58 8.65 3.89
C VAL A 323 13.52 7.12 4.03
N LEU A 324 12.82 6.48 3.08
CA LEU A 324 12.60 5.03 3.10
C LEU A 324 13.84 4.29 2.60
N PHE A 325 14.39 4.68 1.45
CA PHE A 325 15.64 4.17 0.90
C PHE A 325 16.54 5.34 0.48
N GLY A 326 17.83 5.20 0.72
CA GLY A 326 18.74 6.33 0.50
C GLY A 326 20.09 6.16 1.19
N ARG A 327 20.64 7.28 1.63
CA ARG A 327 21.95 7.29 2.28
C ARG A 327 22.09 8.38 3.32
N THR A 328 22.92 8.10 4.32
CA THR A 328 23.56 9.09 5.20
C THR A 328 24.96 9.46 4.64
N ALA A 329 25.79 10.06 5.47
CA ALA A 329 27.19 10.31 5.10
C ALA A 329 28.03 9.02 5.00
N GLN A 330 27.71 8.00 5.79
CA GLN A 330 28.53 6.79 5.95
C GLN A 330 27.90 5.52 5.38
N VAL A 331 26.58 5.43 5.35
CA VAL A 331 25.86 4.23 4.91
C VAL A 331 24.84 4.55 3.84
N ALA A 332 24.54 3.56 3.01
CA ALA A 332 23.43 3.58 2.07
C ALA A 332 22.62 2.28 2.19
N TRP A 333 21.32 2.35 1.90
CA TRP A 333 20.42 1.18 1.89
C TRP A 333 19.38 1.29 0.79
N GLY A 334 18.94 0.14 0.31
CA GLY A 334 17.91 0.01 -0.71
C GLY A 334 17.03 -1.21 -0.47
N PHE A 335 15.82 -1.16 -1.01
CA PHE A 335 14.79 -2.19 -0.82
C PHE A 335 14.33 -2.78 -2.14
N THR A 336 14.07 -4.10 -2.14
CA THR A 336 13.22 -4.77 -3.13
C THR A 336 12.27 -5.70 -2.42
N ASN A 337 11.13 -6.01 -3.04
CA ASN A 337 10.20 -6.97 -2.48
C ASN A 337 10.85 -8.36 -2.36
N VAL A 338 10.64 -9.04 -1.23
CA VAL A 338 11.21 -10.37 -0.98
C VAL A 338 10.26 -11.49 -1.40
N GLU A 339 9.01 -11.17 -1.70
CA GLU A 339 7.94 -12.14 -2.03
C GLU A 339 7.81 -13.29 -1.00
N ALA A 340 8.19 -13.00 0.26
CA ALA A 340 8.04 -13.96 1.32
C ALA A 340 6.56 -14.19 1.65
N ASP A 341 6.21 -15.44 1.85
CA ASP A 341 4.86 -15.87 2.17
C ASP A 341 4.46 -15.44 3.59
N GLY A 342 3.71 -14.35 3.68
CA GLY A 342 3.28 -13.69 4.91
C GLY A 342 1.78 -13.60 5.09
N GLU A 343 1.02 -14.33 4.32
CA GLU A 343 -0.43 -14.31 4.28
C GLU A 343 -0.93 -15.73 4.03
N ASP A 344 -1.88 -16.22 4.83
CA ASP A 344 -2.50 -17.53 4.63
C ASP A 344 -4.03 -17.38 4.54
N LEU A 345 -4.65 -18.12 3.64
CA LEU A 345 -6.09 -18.28 3.56
C LEU A 345 -6.55 -19.48 4.40
N TYR A 346 -7.57 -19.24 5.21
CA TYR A 346 -8.22 -20.28 6.00
C TYR A 346 -9.64 -20.53 5.50
N ILE A 347 -9.96 -21.82 5.26
CA ILE A 347 -11.33 -22.26 4.98
C ILE A 347 -12.03 -22.40 6.33
N GLU A 348 -13.02 -21.56 6.57
CA GLU A 348 -13.82 -21.62 7.79
C GLU A 348 -15.17 -22.27 7.52
N ARG A 349 -15.58 -23.19 8.37
CA ARG A 349 -16.90 -23.85 8.25
C ARG A 349 -17.93 -23.06 9.02
N VAL A 350 -18.92 -22.55 8.32
CA VAL A 350 -20.09 -21.86 8.89
C VAL A 350 -21.02 -22.90 9.49
N ARG A 351 -21.59 -22.60 10.64
CA ARG A 351 -22.53 -23.49 11.31
C ARG A 351 -23.82 -23.61 10.49
N PRO A 352 -24.29 -24.85 10.15
CA PRO A 352 -25.42 -25.04 9.24
C PRO A 352 -26.74 -24.48 9.76
N ASP A 353 -26.97 -24.55 11.07
CA ASP A 353 -28.20 -24.12 11.76
C ASP A 353 -28.09 -22.69 12.34
N ASP A 354 -26.90 -22.07 12.30
CA ASP A 354 -26.66 -20.70 12.76
C ASP A 354 -25.51 -20.03 11.95
N PRO A 355 -25.82 -19.28 10.90
CA PRO A 355 -24.80 -18.67 10.03
C PRO A 355 -24.01 -17.53 10.68
N THR A 356 -24.32 -17.19 11.94
CA THR A 356 -23.54 -16.22 12.73
C THR A 356 -22.34 -16.84 13.44
N GLN A 357 -22.16 -18.17 13.33
CA GLN A 357 -21.08 -18.92 13.97
C GLN A 357 -20.24 -19.68 12.95
N TYR A 358 -19.00 -19.93 13.32
CA TYR A 358 -18.05 -20.75 12.56
C TYR A 358 -17.34 -21.77 13.46
N GLN A 359 -16.83 -22.85 12.86
CA GLN A 359 -16.15 -23.92 13.57
C GLN A 359 -14.73 -23.50 13.97
N THR A 360 -14.40 -23.68 15.24
CA THR A 360 -13.03 -23.58 15.80
C THR A 360 -12.59 -24.93 16.33
N PRO A 361 -11.31 -25.11 16.72
CA PRO A 361 -10.86 -26.34 17.37
C PRO A 361 -11.64 -26.70 18.63
N ASP A 362 -12.13 -25.69 19.36
CA ASP A 362 -12.83 -25.86 20.64
C ASP A 362 -14.36 -25.91 20.48
N GLY A 363 -14.88 -25.89 19.26
CA GLY A 363 -16.32 -25.91 18.98
C GLY A 363 -16.78 -24.76 18.07
N TRP A 364 -17.94 -24.18 18.34
CA TRP A 364 -18.52 -23.10 17.55
C TRP A 364 -18.28 -21.75 18.20
N ALA A 365 -17.81 -20.78 17.44
CA ALA A 365 -17.62 -19.40 17.89
C ALA A 365 -18.40 -18.43 16.99
N ALA A 366 -18.86 -17.32 17.56
CA ALA A 366 -19.50 -16.27 16.79
C ALA A 366 -18.48 -15.52 15.93
N PHE A 367 -18.88 -15.13 14.72
CA PHE A 367 -18.11 -14.14 13.96
C PHE A 367 -18.08 -12.80 14.72
N VAL A 368 -16.93 -12.14 14.72
CA VAL A 368 -16.87 -10.72 15.07
C VAL A 368 -17.40 -9.93 13.86
N THR A 369 -18.35 -9.04 14.10
CA THR A 369 -19.00 -8.29 13.00
C THR A 369 -18.79 -6.79 13.15
N ARG A 370 -18.70 -6.08 12.01
CA ARG A 370 -18.60 -4.63 11.92
C ARG A 370 -19.47 -4.13 10.77
N GLU A 371 -20.31 -3.13 11.03
CA GLU A 371 -21.11 -2.47 10.00
C GLU A 371 -20.29 -1.35 9.33
N GLU A 372 -20.34 -1.32 8.00
CA GLU A 372 -19.68 -0.32 7.17
C GLU A 372 -20.68 0.27 6.17
N VAL A 373 -20.46 1.53 5.79
CA VAL A 373 -21.27 2.22 4.77
C VAL A 373 -20.35 2.80 3.72
N ILE A 374 -20.46 2.32 2.49
CA ILE A 374 -19.73 2.83 1.32
C ILE A 374 -20.63 3.87 0.65
N ARG A 375 -20.20 5.13 0.67
CA ARG A 375 -20.88 6.22 -0.02
C ARG A 375 -20.53 6.18 -1.51
N VAL A 376 -21.58 6.21 -2.37
CA VAL A 376 -21.40 6.05 -3.81
C VAL A 376 -21.86 7.29 -4.54
N LYS A 377 -20.95 7.98 -5.23
CA LYS A 377 -21.29 9.17 -6.03
C LYS A 377 -22.26 8.81 -7.14
N GLY A 378 -23.43 9.45 -7.11
CA GLY A 378 -24.47 9.25 -8.13
C GLY A 378 -25.27 7.97 -8.04
N ALA A 379 -25.17 7.24 -6.93
CA ALA A 379 -25.95 6.03 -6.64
C ALA A 379 -26.26 5.93 -5.15
N ASP A 380 -27.05 4.92 -4.74
CA ASP A 380 -27.35 4.66 -3.34
C ASP A 380 -26.10 4.13 -2.60
N ASP A 381 -26.03 4.44 -1.30
CA ASP A 381 -24.99 3.94 -0.41
C ASP A 381 -25.06 2.42 -0.28
N VAL A 382 -23.90 1.76 -0.25
CA VAL A 382 -23.82 0.32 -0.04
C VAL A 382 -23.54 0.03 1.44
N ARG A 383 -24.41 -0.74 2.08
CA ARG A 383 -24.19 -1.26 3.44
C ARG A 383 -23.48 -2.59 3.38
N LEU A 384 -22.50 -2.78 4.25
CA LEU A 384 -21.64 -3.95 4.31
C LEU A 384 -21.48 -4.39 5.78
N THR A 385 -21.83 -5.64 6.08
CA THR A 385 -21.46 -6.29 7.34
C THR A 385 -20.14 -7.04 7.11
N VAL A 386 -19.06 -6.56 7.69
CA VAL A 386 -17.77 -7.25 7.67
C VAL A 386 -17.74 -8.28 8.78
N ARG A 387 -17.41 -9.52 8.44
CA ARG A 387 -17.23 -10.62 9.38
C ARG A 387 -15.74 -10.92 9.56
N SER A 388 -15.35 -11.31 10.77
CA SER A 388 -14.00 -11.79 11.06
C SER A 388 -14.03 -13.04 11.91
N THR A 389 -13.04 -13.91 11.70
CA THR A 389 -12.77 -15.12 12.47
C THR A 389 -11.53 -14.91 13.36
N ARG A 390 -11.10 -15.95 14.05
CA ARG A 390 -9.83 -15.95 14.79
C ARG A 390 -8.59 -15.78 13.89
N HIS A 391 -8.72 -16.03 12.59
CA HIS A 391 -7.66 -15.86 11.61
C HIS A 391 -7.66 -14.48 10.92
N GLY A 392 -8.75 -13.72 11.07
CA GLY A 392 -8.87 -12.40 10.47
C GLY A 392 -10.16 -12.20 9.67
N PRO A 393 -10.21 -11.19 8.80
CA PRO A 393 -11.41 -10.85 8.05
C PRO A 393 -11.80 -11.95 7.06
N VAL A 394 -13.12 -12.15 6.89
CA VAL A 394 -13.69 -13.06 5.90
C VAL A 394 -13.55 -12.44 4.52
N LEU A 395 -12.46 -12.75 3.84
CA LEU A 395 -12.09 -12.16 2.56
C LEU A 395 -13.06 -12.53 1.45
N SER A 396 -13.63 -13.76 1.47
CA SER A 396 -14.59 -14.21 0.47
C SER A 396 -15.86 -13.36 0.38
N ASP A 397 -16.22 -12.63 1.45
CA ASP A 397 -17.37 -11.70 1.43
C ASP A 397 -17.12 -10.46 0.56
N ALA A 398 -15.85 -10.11 0.37
CA ALA A 398 -15.43 -8.95 -0.42
C ALA A 398 -15.02 -9.32 -1.85
N LEU A 399 -14.69 -10.58 -2.10
CA LEU A 399 -14.24 -11.02 -3.41
C LEU A 399 -15.45 -11.29 -4.31
N THR A 400 -15.57 -10.52 -5.38
CA THR A 400 -16.68 -10.65 -6.34
C THR A 400 -16.71 -12.01 -7.05
N GLN A 401 -15.62 -12.80 -6.97
CA GLN A 401 -15.57 -14.18 -7.48
C GLN A 401 -16.44 -15.13 -6.68
N PHE A 402 -16.68 -14.86 -5.39
CA PHE A 402 -17.45 -15.73 -4.47
C PHE A 402 -18.79 -15.16 -4.05
N GLY A 403 -19.00 -13.86 -4.27
CA GLY A 403 -20.25 -13.17 -3.91
C GLY A 403 -21.37 -13.31 -4.93
N PRO A 404 -22.61 -12.89 -4.60
CA PRO A 404 -23.68 -12.77 -5.57
C PRO A 404 -23.23 -11.88 -6.73
N ALA A 405 -23.69 -12.19 -7.95
CA ALA A 405 -23.37 -11.35 -9.10
C ALA A 405 -23.76 -9.89 -8.81
N PRO A 406 -22.93 -8.89 -9.19
CA PRO A 406 -23.32 -7.49 -9.07
C PRO A 406 -24.66 -7.29 -9.75
N VAL A 407 -25.53 -6.48 -9.14
CA VAL A 407 -26.78 -6.03 -9.76
C VAL A 407 -26.42 -5.45 -11.12
N GLU A 408 -26.99 -6.00 -12.16
CA GLU A 408 -26.63 -5.73 -13.56
C GLU A 408 -26.64 -4.23 -13.86
N ALA A 409 -25.54 -3.74 -14.42
CA ALA A 409 -25.63 -2.58 -15.30
C ALA A 409 -26.41 -3.05 -16.54
N LYS A 410 -27.58 -2.52 -16.75
CA LYS A 410 -28.59 -2.95 -17.73
C LYS A 410 -28.17 -2.94 -19.20
N ASP A 411 -26.93 -2.59 -19.56
CA ASP A 411 -26.54 -2.26 -20.92
C ASP A 411 -25.35 -3.04 -21.54
N SER A 412 -24.90 -4.14 -20.94
CA SER A 412 -23.94 -5.02 -21.64
C SER A 412 -24.58 -6.38 -21.92
N GLY A 413 -25.07 -6.58 -23.16
CA GLY A 413 -25.73 -7.81 -23.62
C GLY A 413 -24.84 -9.06 -23.72
N ALA A 414 -23.77 -9.16 -22.94
CA ALA A 414 -22.96 -10.37 -22.81
C ALA A 414 -23.38 -11.10 -21.54
N ALA A 415 -23.99 -12.28 -21.69
CA ALA A 415 -24.26 -13.20 -20.60
C ALA A 415 -22.92 -13.47 -19.86
N ARG A 416 -22.81 -13.01 -18.61
CA ARG A 416 -21.65 -13.29 -17.77
C ARG A 416 -21.67 -14.76 -17.37
N ALA A 417 -20.58 -15.46 -17.58
CA ALA A 417 -20.37 -16.83 -17.15
C ALA A 417 -20.58 -17.00 -15.63
N PRO A 418 -21.20 -18.12 -15.17
CA PRO A 418 -21.38 -18.38 -13.76
C PRO A 418 -20.03 -18.44 -13.03
N ARG A 419 -19.97 -17.79 -11.86
CA ARG A 419 -18.76 -17.72 -11.02
C ARG A 419 -18.60 -18.97 -10.17
N PRO A 420 -17.37 -19.41 -9.84
CA PRO A 420 -17.19 -20.46 -8.85
C PRO A 420 -17.75 -19.97 -7.51
N GLN A 421 -18.61 -20.77 -6.92
CA GLN A 421 -19.16 -20.50 -5.60
C GLN A 421 -18.63 -21.56 -4.63
N LEU A 422 -18.12 -21.10 -3.49
CA LEU A 422 -17.94 -21.98 -2.35
C LEU A 422 -19.32 -22.49 -1.91
N ALA A 423 -19.38 -23.73 -1.44
CA ALA A 423 -20.58 -24.21 -0.79
C ALA A 423 -20.91 -23.28 0.40
N SER A 424 -22.18 -22.95 0.60
CA SER A 424 -22.67 -21.92 1.54
C SER A 424 -22.19 -22.13 3.00
N GLN A 425 -21.75 -23.35 3.30
CA GLN A 425 -21.17 -23.73 4.59
C GLN A 425 -19.70 -23.36 4.75
N TYR A 426 -19.07 -22.72 3.76
CA TYR A 426 -17.65 -22.36 3.83
C TYR A 426 -17.43 -20.90 3.43
N VAL A 427 -16.48 -20.26 4.11
CA VAL A 427 -15.95 -18.93 3.79
C VAL A 427 -14.43 -18.97 3.88
N LEU A 428 -13.78 -17.98 3.28
CA LEU A 428 -12.30 -17.82 3.34
C LEU A 428 -11.97 -16.63 4.22
N ALA A 429 -11.19 -16.86 5.28
CA ALA A 429 -10.61 -15.82 6.12
C ALA A 429 -9.15 -15.61 5.74
N LEU A 430 -8.67 -14.38 5.86
CA LEU A 430 -7.27 -14.01 5.60
C LEU A 430 -6.53 -13.79 6.91
N ARG A 431 -5.44 -14.53 7.14
CA ARG A 431 -4.45 -14.21 8.14
C ARG A 431 -3.28 -13.47 7.50
N TRP A 432 -2.92 -12.32 8.05
CA TRP A 432 -1.92 -11.43 7.47
C TRP A 432 -0.89 -11.01 8.53
N ALA A 433 0.40 -11.24 8.26
CA ALA A 433 1.48 -10.92 9.20
C ALA A 433 1.56 -9.41 9.54
N ALA A 434 1.07 -8.54 8.66
CA ALA A 434 1.00 -7.11 8.95
C ALA A 434 -0.12 -6.75 9.96
N ASP A 435 -1.12 -7.62 10.11
CA ASP A 435 -2.21 -7.43 11.09
C ASP A 435 -1.85 -7.93 12.50
N GLU A 436 -0.67 -8.50 12.69
CA GLU A 436 -0.21 -8.94 14.01
C GLU A 436 0.24 -7.73 14.86
N PRO A 437 -0.07 -7.71 16.18
CA PRO A 437 0.29 -6.59 17.08
C PRO A 437 1.80 -6.36 17.18
N GLY A 438 2.19 -5.18 17.70
CA GLY A 438 3.57 -4.84 18.04
C GLY A 438 4.41 -4.50 16.80
N ASP A 439 3.87 -3.76 15.84
CA ASP A 439 4.66 -3.21 14.73
C ASP A 439 5.60 -2.10 15.21
N THR A 440 6.82 -2.13 14.69
CA THR A 440 7.88 -1.17 15.02
C THR A 440 8.56 -0.59 13.79
N THR A 441 7.98 -0.77 12.60
CA THR A 441 8.57 -0.39 11.32
C THR A 441 8.87 1.12 11.22
N MET A 442 8.02 1.98 11.78
CA MET A 442 8.30 3.42 11.79
C MET A 442 9.54 3.77 12.63
N ARG A 443 9.77 3.06 13.75
CA ARG A 443 11.00 3.17 14.55
C ARG A 443 12.21 2.70 13.75
N ALA A 444 12.07 1.63 12.97
CA ALA A 444 13.13 1.15 12.08
C ALA A 444 13.53 2.22 11.05
N PHE A 445 12.58 2.85 10.35
CA PHE A 445 12.89 3.92 9.40
C PHE A 445 13.54 5.13 10.07
N ARG A 446 13.08 5.51 11.26
CA ARG A 446 13.70 6.56 12.05
C ARG A 446 15.18 6.24 12.36
N ALA A 447 15.46 5.02 12.79
CA ALA A 447 16.82 4.56 13.08
C ALA A 447 17.69 4.52 11.82
N LEU A 448 17.18 4.02 10.68
CA LEU A 448 17.88 4.02 9.40
C LEU A 448 18.30 5.42 8.96
N ASN A 449 17.44 6.43 9.15
CA ASN A 449 17.76 7.81 8.77
C ASN A 449 18.93 8.42 9.57
N ARG A 450 19.28 7.81 10.70
CA ARG A 450 20.40 8.23 11.58
C ARG A 450 21.59 7.27 11.55
N ALA A 451 21.49 6.17 10.81
CA ALA A 451 22.51 5.12 10.80
C ALA A 451 23.87 5.65 10.31
N GLY A 452 24.92 5.34 11.04
CA GLY A 452 26.33 5.67 10.73
C GLY A 452 27.18 4.44 10.45
N SER A 453 26.64 3.23 10.66
CA SER A 453 27.36 1.98 10.48
C SER A 453 26.44 0.85 10.02
N VAL A 454 27.03 -0.26 9.57
CA VAL A 454 26.30 -1.51 9.30
C VAL A 454 25.59 -2.03 10.55
N ALA A 455 26.23 -1.90 11.73
CA ALA A 455 25.64 -2.32 12.99
C ALA A 455 24.36 -1.53 13.33
N ASP A 456 24.32 -0.22 13.01
CA ASP A 456 23.11 0.58 13.19
C ASP A 456 21.98 0.14 12.25
N ILE A 457 22.33 -0.22 11.00
CA ILE A 457 21.36 -0.75 10.04
C ILE A 457 20.79 -2.09 10.54
N GLU A 458 21.67 -3.01 10.98
CA GLU A 458 21.21 -4.29 11.54
C GLU A 458 20.33 -4.11 12.77
N ALA A 459 20.67 -3.15 13.66
CA ALA A 459 19.84 -2.81 14.82
C ALA A 459 18.46 -2.26 14.39
N ALA A 460 18.42 -1.38 13.39
CA ALA A 460 17.17 -0.85 12.85
C ALA A 460 16.31 -1.94 12.21
N LEU A 461 16.91 -2.87 11.47
CA LEU A 461 16.17 -3.95 10.78
C LEU A 461 15.54 -4.97 11.74
N ARG A 462 15.94 -5.04 13.01
CA ARG A 462 15.23 -5.82 14.04
C ARG A 462 13.83 -5.32 14.32
N ASP A 463 13.61 -4.01 14.13
CA ASP A 463 12.35 -3.34 14.30
C ASP A 463 11.51 -3.28 13.00
N PHE A 464 12.01 -3.83 11.90
CA PHE A 464 11.33 -3.80 10.60
C PHE A 464 10.35 -4.97 10.50
N THR A 465 9.06 -4.73 10.67
CA THR A 465 8.06 -5.80 10.89
C THR A 465 6.85 -5.76 9.96
N LEU A 466 6.38 -4.58 9.52
CA LEU A 466 5.14 -4.42 8.75
C LEU A 466 5.27 -4.98 7.32
N ILE A 467 6.38 -4.69 6.67
CA ILE A 467 6.64 -4.99 5.26
C ILE A 467 7.80 -6.00 5.19
N ARG A 468 7.78 -6.88 4.21
CA ARG A 468 8.85 -7.85 3.97
C ARG A 468 9.69 -7.41 2.78
N GLN A 469 10.99 -7.19 3.01
CA GLN A 469 11.88 -6.61 2.01
C GLN A 469 13.26 -7.27 1.97
N ASN A 470 13.83 -7.41 0.78
CA ASN A 470 15.27 -7.58 0.61
C ASN A 470 15.93 -6.22 0.84
N VAL A 471 16.72 -6.11 1.88
CA VAL A 471 17.45 -4.90 2.22
C VAL A 471 18.91 -5.11 1.90
N VAL A 472 19.42 -4.43 0.86
CA VAL A 472 20.87 -4.33 0.63
C VAL A 472 21.40 -3.04 1.23
N PHE A 473 22.60 -3.10 1.77
CA PHE A 473 23.24 -1.94 2.38
C PHE A 473 24.74 -1.92 2.20
N ALA A 474 25.31 -0.73 2.29
CA ALA A 474 26.74 -0.48 2.15
C ALA A 474 27.21 0.55 3.16
N GLN A 475 28.42 0.37 3.67
CA GLN A 475 29.14 1.34 4.51
C GLN A 475 30.45 1.73 3.83
N THR A 476 30.70 3.03 3.73
CA THR A 476 31.97 3.55 3.20
C THR A 476 33.14 3.21 4.10
N GLY A 477 34.28 2.89 3.50
CA GLY A 477 35.55 2.74 4.22
C GLY A 477 36.14 4.09 4.65
N ALA A 478 36.96 4.05 5.68
CA ALA A 478 37.77 5.18 6.16
C ALA A 478 39.16 4.66 6.56
N PRO A 479 40.16 5.51 6.78
CA PRO A 479 41.47 5.08 7.28
C PRO A 479 41.33 4.20 8.52
N GLY A 480 41.87 2.98 8.45
CA GLY A 480 41.76 1.97 9.51
C GLY A 480 40.41 1.24 9.62
N ARG A 481 39.45 1.55 8.78
CA ARG A 481 38.14 0.89 8.75
C ARG A 481 37.78 0.50 7.31
N PRO A 482 37.71 -0.80 6.98
CA PRO A 482 37.33 -1.25 5.65
C PRO A 482 35.87 -0.92 5.34
N SER A 483 35.56 -0.79 4.06
CA SER A 483 34.16 -0.74 3.61
C SER A 483 33.46 -2.08 3.87
N ARG A 484 32.15 -2.03 4.09
CA ARG A 484 31.31 -3.22 4.32
C ARG A 484 30.08 -3.16 3.44
N ILE A 485 29.60 -4.32 3.07
CA ILE A 485 28.30 -4.49 2.42
C ILE A 485 27.50 -5.57 3.13
N GLY A 486 26.19 -5.58 2.95
CA GLY A 486 25.35 -6.63 3.48
C GLY A 486 23.98 -6.72 2.82
N TRP A 487 23.30 -7.79 3.14
CA TRP A 487 21.93 -8.07 2.73
C TRP A 487 21.18 -8.79 3.85
N VAL A 488 19.90 -8.43 4.03
CA VAL A 488 18.98 -9.09 4.95
C VAL A 488 17.61 -9.18 4.29
N ALA A 489 16.97 -10.36 4.35
CA ALA A 489 15.55 -10.49 4.10
C ALA A 489 14.78 -10.09 5.37
N ALA A 490 14.43 -8.81 5.49
CA ALA A 490 13.81 -8.24 6.69
C ALA A 490 12.28 -8.32 6.65
N GLY A 491 11.65 -8.34 7.83
CA GLY A 491 10.20 -8.36 8.02
C GLY A 491 9.72 -9.58 8.80
N ARG A 492 8.46 -9.57 9.22
CA ARG A 492 7.84 -10.74 9.87
C ARG A 492 7.60 -11.83 8.86
N MET A 493 8.22 -12.99 9.08
CA MET A 493 8.06 -14.21 8.28
C MET A 493 7.40 -15.28 9.16
N PRO A 494 6.15 -15.69 8.86
CA PRO A 494 5.44 -16.69 9.65
C PRO A 494 6.14 -18.04 9.67
N LEU A 495 6.15 -18.68 10.83
CA LEU A 495 6.54 -20.07 11.00
C LEU A 495 5.28 -20.95 10.96
N ARG A 496 5.18 -21.79 9.96
CA ARG A 496 4.15 -22.82 9.89
C ARG A 496 4.61 -24.08 10.62
N LYS A 497 3.67 -24.78 11.23
CA LYS A 497 3.98 -25.99 11.96
C LYS A 497 4.50 -27.06 11.01
N PRO A 498 5.57 -27.80 11.36
CA PRO A 498 6.11 -28.84 10.49
C PRO A 498 5.11 -29.97 10.16
N GLU A 499 4.15 -30.18 11.05
CA GLU A 499 3.09 -31.19 10.92
C GLU A 499 2.01 -30.79 9.91
N SER A 500 1.90 -29.50 9.57
CA SER A 500 0.96 -29.05 8.55
C SER A 500 1.39 -29.53 7.18
N ALA A 501 0.61 -30.44 6.60
CA ALA A 501 0.85 -30.96 5.26
C ALA A 501 0.59 -29.90 4.16
N LEU A 502 -0.15 -28.83 4.47
CA LEU A 502 -0.51 -27.76 3.53
C LEU A 502 0.46 -26.57 3.57
N ARG A 503 1.18 -26.38 4.65
CA ARG A 503 2.28 -25.43 4.84
C ARG A 503 1.98 -23.96 4.45
N GLY A 504 0.71 -23.52 4.51
CA GLY A 504 0.30 -22.18 4.07
C GLY A 504 0.47 -21.91 2.57
N GLN A 505 0.48 -22.97 1.75
CA GLN A 505 0.63 -22.83 0.29
C GLN A 505 -0.70 -22.94 -0.46
N VAL A 506 -1.72 -23.36 0.23
CA VAL A 506 -3.09 -23.50 -0.23
C VAL A 506 -4.03 -23.24 0.94
N PRO A 507 -5.25 -22.77 0.72
CA PRO A 507 -6.21 -22.54 1.80
C PRO A 507 -6.39 -23.78 2.68
N ALA A 508 -6.24 -23.60 3.98
CA ALA A 508 -6.22 -24.69 4.96
C ALA A 508 -7.47 -24.68 5.85
N PRO A 509 -7.97 -25.86 6.34
CA PRO A 509 -9.06 -25.92 7.31
C PRO A 509 -8.75 -25.12 8.59
N GLY A 510 -9.56 -24.10 8.88
CA GLY A 510 -9.36 -23.18 10.00
C GLY A 510 -9.73 -23.75 11.37
N TRP A 511 -10.46 -24.86 11.41
CA TRP A 511 -10.80 -25.60 12.65
C TRP A 511 -9.73 -26.59 13.08
N ASP A 512 -8.64 -26.75 12.31
CA ASP A 512 -7.54 -27.63 12.63
C ASP A 512 -6.30 -26.83 13.01
N VAL A 513 -5.96 -26.88 14.30
CA VAL A 513 -4.81 -26.15 14.88
C VAL A 513 -3.46 -26.50 14.26
N VAL A 514 -3.35 -27.63 13.56
CA VAL A 514 -2.10 -28.01 12.87
C VAL A 514 -1.73 -26.98 11.80
N ASN A 515 -2.72 -26.30 11.22
CA ASN A 515 -2.52 -25.30 10.18
C ASN A 515 -2.21 -23.89 10.72
N ASP A 516 -2.34 -23.66 12.03
CA ASP A 516 -2.04 -22.36 12.63
C ASP A 516 -0.54 -22.05 12.58
N TRP A 517 -0.22 -20.77 12.48
CA TRP A 517 1.17 -20.31 12.62
C TRP A 517 1.73 -20.64 14.00
N ALA A 518 2.99 -21.09 14.01
CA ALA A 518 3.75 -21.35 15.24
C ALA A 518 4.44 -20.09 15.79
N GLY A 519 4.26 -18.94 15.15
CA GLY A 519 4.92 -17.68 15.46
C GLY A 519 5.66 -17.10 14.25
N PHE A 520 6.75 -16.38 14.50
CA PHE A 520 7.56 -15.73 13.47
C PHE A 520 9.04 -16.05 13.61
N LEU A 521 9.77 -16.00 12.49
CA LEU A 521 11.22 -16.05 12.52
C LEU A 521 11.76 -14.86 13.34
N ARG A 522 12.71 -15.17 14.25
CA ARG A 522 13.48 -14.11 14.93
C ARG A 522 14.48 -13.50 13.94
N TYR A 523 14.89 -12.27 14.16
CA TYR A 523 15.86 -11.57 13.30
C TYR A 523 17.11 -12.41 13.01
N GLU A 524 17.62 -13.14 14.02
CA GLU A 524 18.80 -14.00 13.89
C GLU A 524 18.60 -15.21 12.96
N GLN A 525 17.35 -15.59 12.71
CA GLN A 525 16.97 -16.70 11.83
C GLN A 525 16.65 -16.23 10.41
N LEU A 526 16.51 -14.91 10.20
CA LEU A 526 16.24 -14.37 8.87
C LEU A 526 17.43 -14.60 7.93
N PRO A 527 17.19 -14.92 6.65
CA PRO A 527 18.25 -15.03 5.65
C PRO A 527 19.04 -13.71 5.55
N ARG A 528 20.37 -13.80 5.68
CA ARG A 528 21.25 -12.61 5.62
C ARG A 528 22.69 -12.97 5.31
N VAL A 529 23.41 -11.98 4.73
CA VAL A 529 24.87 -11.99 4.49
C VAL A 529 25.41 -10.61 4.85
N ILE A 530 26.48 -10.56 5.70
CA ILE A 530 27.05 -9.29 6.18
C ILE A 530 28.57 -9.34 6.13
#